data_5238edce70cbc263b3f993464b97c0f6
#
_entry.id   5238edce70cbc263b3f993464b97c0f6
#
_cell.length_a   1.000
_cell.length_b   1.000
_cell.length_c   1.000
_cell.angle_alpha   90.00
_cell.angle_beta   90.00
_cell.angle_gamma   90.00
#
_symmetry.space_group_name_H-M   'P 1'
#
loop_
_entity.id
_entity.type
_entity.pdbx_description
1 polymer ?
#
loop_
_entity_poly.entity_id
_entity_poly.type
_entity_poly.pdbx_seq_one_letter_code
_entity_poly.pdbx_strand_id
1 'polypeptide(L)'
;MTYTLILLRHGNSDWNQKNLFTGWVDVRLSDQGVAEAKRAGELLAASGLKPTVLYTSLLTRAIQTANLALETADRLWIPVKRSWRLNERHYGSLQGLDKAETLAKYGEEKFMTWRRSFDVPPPVLCLLYTSPSPRDRQKSRMPSSA
;
A
#
# COMPACT_ATOMS: atom_id res chain seq x y z
N MET A 1 -11.85 -10.38 29.02
CA MET A 1 -12.33 -9.40 28.01
C MET A 1 -12.00 -9.94 26.62
N THR A 2 -12.95 -9.98 25.72
CA THR A 2 -12.74 -10.44 24.33
C THR A 2 -12.68 -9.21 23.43
N TYR A 3 -11.62 -9.12 22.60
CA TYR A 3 -11.50 -8.07 21.61
C TYR A 3 -11.82 -8.62 20.22
N THR A 4 -12.46 -7.82 19.38
CA THR A 4 -12.75 -8.17 17.99
C THR A 4 -11.81 -7.41 17.08
N LEU A 5 -11.05 -8.13 16.23
CA LEU A 5 -10.20 -7.57 15.21
C LEU A 5 -10.88 -7.72 13.85
N ILE A 6 -11.05 -6.59 13.15
CA ILE A 6 -11.57 -6.56 11.79
C ILE A 6 -10.42 -6.25 10.85
N LEU A 7 -10.13 -7.14 9.90
CA LEU A 7 -9.10 -6.97 8.89
C LEU A 7 -9.76 -6.61 7.56
N LEU A 8 -9.51 -5.39 7.09
CA LEU A 8 -10.01 -4.90 5.81
C LEU A 8 -8.83 -4.63 4.87
N ARG A 9 -8.83 -5.30 3.72
CA ARG A 9 -7.88 -5.00 2.65
C ARG A 9 -8.39 -3.82 1.82
N HIS A 10 -7.47 -2.97 1.33
CA HIS A 10 -7.83 -1.89 0.40
C HIS A 10 -8.49 -2.44 -0.88
N GLY A 11 -9.41 -1.66 -1.43
CA GLY A 11 -10.08 -1.95 -2.70
C GLY A 11 -9.10 -1.96 -3.88
N ASN A 12 -9.59 -2.34 -5.06
CA ASN A 12 -8.81 -2.36 -6.30
C ASN A 12 -8.18 -0.99 -6.57
N SER A 13 -6.91 -0.96 -6.99
CA SER A 13 -6.19 0.26 -7.34
C SER A 13 -5.87 0.30 -8.83
N ASP A 14 -5.53 1.50 -9.35
CA ASP A 14 -5.14 1.69 -10.75
C ASP A 14 -4.03 0.72 -11.19
N TRP A 15 -3.07 0.45 -10.31
CA TRP A 15 -1.99 -0.48 -10.61
C TRP A 15 -2.37 -1.95 -10.43
N ASN A 16 -3.40 -2.26 -9.65
CA ASN A 16 -3.96 -3.60 -9.64
C ASN A 16 -4.63 -3.93 -10.98
N GLN A 17 -5.36 -2.97 -11.57
CA GLN A 17 -5.96 -3.14 -12.90
C GLN A 17 -4.90 -3.33 -14.00
N LYS A 18 -3.78 -2.64 -13.88
CA LYS A 18 -2.64 -2.74 -14.81
C LYS A 18 -1.71 -3.91 -14.51
N ASN A 19 -2.05 -4.76 -13.55
CA ASN A 19 -1.24 -5.91 -13.11
C ASN A 19 0.19 -5.57 -12.68
N LEU A 20 0.43 -4.37 -12.14
CA LEU A 20 1.75 -3.91 -11.73
C LEU A 20 2.06 -4.22 -10.26
N PHE A 21 3.35 -4.39 -9.94
CA PHE A 21 3.81 -4.40 -8.55
C PHE A 21 3.72 -3.01 -7.94
N THR A 22 2.95 -2.84 -6.87
CA THR A 22 2.68 -1.53 -6.26
C THR A 22 3.60 -1.25 -5.06
N GLY A 23 3.47 -2.03 -4.00
CA GLY A 23 4.24 -1.83 -2.77
C GLY A 23 4.05 -0.44 -2.17
N TRP A 24 5.14 0.32 -2.05
CA TRP A 24 5.12 1.66 -1.45
C TRP A 24 4.82 2.79 -2.44
N VAL A 25 4.68 2.49 -3.73
CA VAL A 25 4.19 3.51 -4.68
C VAL A 25 2.77 3.90 -4.28
N ASP A 26 2.54 5.20 -4.12
CA ASP A 26 1.26 5.71 -3.65
C ASP A 26 0.31 5.94 -4.82
N VAL A 27 -0.52 4.95 -5.06
CA VAL A 27 -1.57 4.95 -6.09
C VAL A 27 -2.96 5.06 -5.45
N ARG A 28 -3.91 5.57 -6.21
CA ARG A 28 -5.30 5.72 -5.78
C ARG A 28 -6.11 4.45 -6.03
N LEU A 29 -7.29 4.40 -5.44
CA LEU A 29 -8.30 3.40 -5.80
C LEU A 29 -8.80 3.68 -7.21
N SER A 30 -9.07 2.60 -7.95
CA SER A 30 -9.89 2.65 -9.15
C SER A 30 -11.37 2.85 -8.80
N ASP A 31 -12.21 3.14 -9.78
CA ASP A 31 -13.66 3.25 -9.57
C ASP A 31 -14.24 1.95 -8.98
N GLN A 32 -13.74 0.80 -9.44
CA GLN A 32 -14.07 -0.50 -8.86
C GLN A 32 -13.67 -0.56 -7.38
N GLY A 33 -12.45 -0.11 -7.03
CA GLY A 33 -11.97 -0.10 -5.65
C GLY A 33 -12.78 0.81 -4.73
N VAL A 34 -13.28 1.92 -5.25
CA VAL A 34 -14.21 2.80 -4.53
C VAL A 34 -15.53 2.06 -4.23
N ALA A 35 -16.09 1.36 -5.22
CA ALA A 35 -17.31 0.57 -5.03
C ALA A 35 -17.09 -0.58 -4.03
N GLU A 36 -15.95 -1.28 -4.11
CA GLU A 36 -15.56 -2.33 -3.17
C GLU A 36 -15.44 -1.80 -1.73
N ALA A 37 -14.85 -0.61 -1.55
CA ALA A 37 -14.70 0.01 -0.24
C ALA A 37 -16.05 0.40 0.38
N LYS A 38 -16.97 0.94 -0.41
CA LYS A 38 -18.35 1.22 0.03
C LYS A 38 -19.09 -0.07 0.38
N ARG A 39 -18.97 -1.10 -0.45
CA ARG A 39 -19.55 -2.42 -0.17
C ARG A 39 -19.03 -3.03 1.12
N ALA A 40 -17.76 -2.87 1.42
CA ALA A 40 -17.20 -3.30 2.71
C ALA A 40 -17.83 -2.56 3.89
N GLY A 41 -18.12 -1.27 3.75
CA GLY A 41 -18.84 -0.49 4.75
C GLY A 41 -20.28 -0.98 4.97
N GLU A 42 -21.00 -1.30 3.89
CA GLU A 42 -22.35 -1.89 3.97
C GLU A 42 -22.32 -3.23 4.73
N LEU A 43 -21.36 -4.09 4.40
CA LEU A 43 -21.19 -5.38 5.09
C LEU A 43 -20.85 -5.20 6.57
N LEU A 44 -19.99 -4.22 6.88
CA LEU A 44 -19.66 -3.89 8.26
C LEU A 44 -20.90 -3.43 9.03
N ALA A 45 -21.71 -2.53 8.46
CA ALA A 45 -22.97 -2.08 9.05
C ALA A 45 -23.94 -3.25 9.27
N ALA A 46 -24.11 -4.09 8.26
CA ALA A 46 -25.02 -5.25 8.31
C ALA A 46 -24.58 -6.31 9.33
N SER A 47 -23.27 -6.44 9.58
CA SER A 47 -22.75 -7.39 10.57
C SER A 47 -23.05 -7.02 12.03
N GLY A 48 -23.49 -5.80 12.30
CA GLY A 48 -23.67 -5.26 13.64
C GLY A 48 -22.36 -4.97 14.40
N LEU A 49 -21.21 -5.21 13.79
CA LEU A 49 -19.91 -4.90 14.37
C LEU A 49 -19.70 -3.38 14.44
N LYS A 50 -19.28 -2.91 15.59
CA LYS A 50 -19.10 -1.48 15.86
C LYS A 50 -17.62 -1.19 16.18
N PRO A 51 -16.76 -0.97 15.20
CA PRO A 51 -15.37 -0.64 15.45
C PRO A 51 -15.29 0.65 16.30
N THR A 52 -14.33 0.68 17.23
CA THR A 52 -14.11 1.81 18.14
C THR A 52 -12.82 2.57 17.82
N VAL A 53 -11.96 1.98 17.03
CA VAL A 53 -10.70 2.58 16.56
C VAL A 53 -10.33 2.00 15.20
N LEU A 54 -9.77 2.84 14.33
CA LEU A 54 -9.23 2.45 13.05
C LEU A 54 -7.70 2.57 13.07
N TYR A 55 -7.01 1.54 12.58
CA TYR A 55 -5.60 1.59 12.24
C TYR A 55 -5.44 1.45 10.72
N THR A 56 -4.69 2.36 10.09
CA THR A 56 -4.44 2.31 8.64
C THR A 56 -3.00 2.68 8.32
N SER A 57 -2.57 2.36 7.09
CA SER A 57 -1.26 2.74 6.59
C SER A 57 -1.22 4.23 6.17
N LEU A 58 -0.07 4.65 5.62
CA LEU A 58 0.09 5.98 5.02
C LEU A 58 -0.26 6.00 3.52
N LEU A 59 -0.59 4.85 2.94
CA LEU A 59 -0.88 4.74 1.51
C LEU A 59 -2.30 5.23 1.21
N THR A 60 -2.41 6.09 0.21
CA THR A 60 -3.68 6.74 -0.19
C THR A 60 -4.80 5.73 -0.40
N ARG A 61 -4.54 4.62 -1.11
CA ARG A 61 -5.55 3.57 -1.34
C ARG A 61 -6.11 2.95 -0.06
N ALA A 62 -5.27 2.77 0.96
CA ALA A 62 -5.71 2.21 2.24
C ALA A 62 -6.52 3.25 3.05
N ILE A 63 -6.08 4.50 3.04
CA ILE A 63 -6.78 5.62 3.70
C ILE A 63 -8.15 5.84 3.05
N GLN A 64 -8.22 5.86 1.72
CA GLN A 64 -9.49 6.02 0.99
C GLN A 64 -10.43 4.86 1.27
N THR A 65 -9.96 3.61 1.24
CA THR A 65 -10.78 2.43 1.57
C THR A 65 -11.35 2.54 2.97
N ALA A 66 -10.52 2.88 3.95
CA ALA A 66 -10.94 3.02 5.33
C ALA A 66 -11.99 4.11 5.51
N ASN A 67 -11.78 5.29 4.92
CA ASN A 67 -12.73 6.40 5.01
C ASN A 67 -14.07 6.05 4.38
N LEU A 68 -14.08 5.50 3.16
CA LEU A 68 -15.31 5.10 2.45
C LEU A 68 -16.07 4.02 3.21
N ALA A 69 -15.37 3.03 3.77
CA ALA A 69 -16.00 1.99 4.55
C ALA A 69 -16.61 2.53 5.86
N LEU A 70 -15.89 3.42 6.57
CA LEU A 70 -16.40 4.03 7.79
C LEU A 70 -17.56 5.01 7.51
N GLU A 71 -17.49 5.78 6.42
CA GLU A 71 -18.56 6.67 5.98
C GLU A 71 -19.86 5.87 5.74
N THR A 72 -19.75 4.81 4.96
CA THR A 72 -20.90 3.94 4.65
C THR A 72 -21.45 3.21 5.89
N ALA A 73 -20.59 2.90 6.87
CA ALA A 73 -20.99 2.26 8.13
C ALA A 73 -21.40 3.27 9.22
N ASP A 74 -21.47 4.56 8.92
CA ASP A 74 -21.78 5.64 9.87
C ASP A 74 -20.83 5.63 11.10
N ARG A 75 -19.51 5.53 10.82
CA ARG A 75 -18.45 5.40 11.83
C ARG A 75 -17.25 6.33 11.60
N LEU A 76 -17.39 7.40 10.81
CA LEU A 76 -16.30 8.35 10.55
C LEU A 76 -15.74 9.03 11.81
N TRP A 77 -16.53 9.13 12.85
CA TRP A 77 -16.18 9.81 14.10
C TRP A 77 -15.20 9.05 14.99
N ILE A 78 -14.91 7.78 14.71
CA ILE A 78 -13.98 7.00 15.54
C ILE A 78 -12.52 7.49 15.38
N PRO A 79 -11.67 7.34 16.43
CA PRO A 79 -10.26 7.68 16.33
C PRO A 79 -9.53 6.90 15.23
N VAL A 80 -8.71 7.60 14.45
CA VAL A 80 -7.90 7.02 13.37
C VAL A 80 -6.42 7.13 13.69
N LYS A 81 -5.70 6.01 13.66
CA LYS A 81 -4.25 5.93 13.84
C LYS A 81 -3.58 5.48 12.56
N ARG A 82 -2.71 6.33 12.00
CA ARG A 82 -1.95 6.04 10.78
C ARG A 82 -0.51 5.67 11.11
N SER A 83 0.00 4.64 10.44
CA SER A 83 1.39 4.21 10.63
C SER A 83 1.97 3.62 9.34
N TRP A 84 3.20 4.00 8.99
CA TRP A 84 3.94 3.41 7.88
C TRP A 84 4.21 1.90 8.11
N ARG A 85 4.21 1.44 9.36
CA ARG A 85 4.36 0.02 9.70
C ARG A 85 3.23 -0.86 9.16
N LEU A 86 2.11 -0.25 8.79
CA LEU A 86 0.97 -0.92 8.15
C LEU A 86 1.00 -0.80 6.61
N ASN A 87 2.03 -0.17 6.04
CA ASN A 87 2.20 -0.15 4.61
C ASN A 87 2.36 -1.58 4.08
N GLU A 88 1.93 -1.78 2.83
CA GLU A 88 2.22 -3.00 2.09
C GLU A 88 3.74 -3.26 2.06
N ARG A 89 4.14 -4.53 1.87
CA ARG A 89 5.57 -4.85 1.72
C ARG A 89 6.19 -4.04 0.57
N HIS A 90 7.42 -3.64 0.76
CA HIS A 90 8.19 -2.98 -0.28
C HIS A 90 8.65 -4.01 -1.31
N TYR A 91 8.43 -3.74 -2.60
CA TYR A 91 8.81 -4.66 -3.67
C TYR A 91 10.17 -4.35 -4.31
N GLY A 92 10.95 -3.43 -3.74
CA GLY A 92 12.29 -3.08 -4.25
C GLY A 92 12.25 -2.66 -5.71
N SER A 93 13.15 -3.22 -6.52
CA SER A 93 13.24 -2.93 -7.96
C SER A 93 12.09 -3.52 -8.80
N LEU A 94 11.21 -4.32 -8.19
CA LEU A 94 10.02 -4.84 -8.89
C LEU A 94 8.89 -3.81 -8.95
N GLN A 95 8.92 -2.75 -8.15
CA GLN A 95 7.86 -1.72 -8.17
C GLN A 95 7.70 -1.11 -9.57
N GLY A 96 6.47 -1.08 -10.04
CA GLY A 96 6.12 -0.58 -11.38
C GLY A 96 6.28 -1.60 -12.51
N LEU A 97 6.87 -2.78 -12.26
CA LEU A 97 6.96 -3.82 -13.28
C LEU A 97 5.65 -4.60 -13.39
N ASP A 98 5.36 -5.06 -14.62
CA ASP A 98 4.25 -5.97 -14.87
C ASP A 98 4.53 -7.35 -14.24
N LYS A 99 3.51 -7.91 -13.59
CA LYS A 99 3.65 -9.20 -12.90
C LYS A 99 3.80 -10.38 -13.85
N ALA A 100 3.14 -10.33 -15.02
CA ALA A 100 3.22 -11.41 -16.00
C ALA A 100 4.59 -11.41 -16.69
N GLU A 101 5.10 -10.23 -17.07
CA GLU A 101 6.44 -10.08 -17.64
C GLU A 101 7.52 -10.49 -16.62
N THR A 102 7.34 -10.11 -15.35
CA THR A 102 8.26 -10.49 -14.27
C THR A 102 8.26 -12.01 -14.06
N LEU A 103 7.09 -12.64 -14.08
CA LEU A 103 6.96 -14.09 -14.01
C LEU A 103 7.68 -14.79 -15.17
N ALA A 104 7.46 -14.31 -16.40
CA ALA A 104 8.09 -14.86 -17.59
C ALA A 104 9.62 -14.72 -17.55
N LYS A 105 10.12 -13.58 -17.05
CA LYS A 105 11.56 -13.27 -17.00
C LYS A 105 12.32 -14.05 -15.92
N TYR A 106 11.75 -14.21 -14.74
CA TYR A 106 12.46 -14.75 -13.57
C TYR A 106 12.03 -16.16 -13.17
N GLY A 107 10.95 -16.67 -13.75
CA GLY A 107 10.37 -17.98 -13.43
C GLY A 107 9.48 -17.95 -12.18
N GLU A 108 8.63 -18.98 -12.06
CA GLU A 108 7.60 -19.06 -11.02
C GLU A 108 8.18 -19.10 -9.60
N GLU A 109 9.24 -19.86 -9.39
CA GLU A 109 9.85 -20.04 -8.07
C GLU A 109 10.34 -18.72 -7.48
N LYS A 110 11.16 -17.97 -8.23
CA LYS A 110 11.66 -16.65 -7.80
C LYS A 110 10.54 -15.65 -7.65
N PHE A 111 9.59 -15.64 -8.60
CA PHE A 111 8.44 -14.74 -8.57
C PHE A 111 7.59 -14.97 -7.31
N MET A 112 7.28 -16.22 -6.98
CA MET A 112 6.50 -16.54 -5.79
C MET A 112 7.27 -16.27 -4.51
N THR A 113 8.58 -16.53 -4.48
CA THR A 113 9.46 -16.23 -3.35
C THR A 113 9.43 -14.72 -3.06
N TRP A 114 9.70 -13.87 -4.04
CA TRP A 114 9.68 -12.41 -3.85
C TRP A 114 8.29 -11.87 -3.48
N ARG A 115 7.25 -12.51 -3.94
CA ARG A 115 5.86 -12.09 -3.72
C ARG A 115 5.30 -12.55 -2.39
N ARG A 116 5.70 -13.73 -1.89
CA ARG A 116 5.04 -14.42 -0.79
C ARG A 116 5.94 -14.78 0.39
N SER A 117 7.24 -14.91 0.20
CA SER A 117 8.14 -15.26 1.29
C SER A 117 8.12 -14.18 2.40
N PHE A 118 8.22 -14.63 3.62
CA PHE A 118 8.33 -13.74 4.78
C PHE A 118 9.75 -13.18 4.94
N ASP A 119 10.75 -13.99 4.70
CA ASP A 119 12.17 -13.75 5.02
C ASP A 119 13.02 -13.37 3.80
N VAL A 120 12.60 -13.73 2.59
CA VAL A 120 13.33 -13.39 1.37
C VAL A 120 12.81 -12.06 0.80
N PRO A 121 13.62 -10.99 0.84
CA PRO A 121 13.22 -9.71 0.27
C PRO A 121 13.22 -9.76 -1.26
N PRO A 122 12.39 -8.94 -1.92
CA PRO A 122 12.53 -8.67 -3.35
C PRO A 122 13.89 -8.04 -3.67
N PRO A 123 14.31 -8.06 -4.96
CA PRO A 123 15.58 -7.45 -5.36
C PRO A 123 15.66 -5.98 -4.93
N VAL A 124 16.79 -5.59 -4.35
CA VAL A 124 16.99 -4.22 -3.87
C VAL A 124 16.96 -3.20 -5.03
N LEU A 125 16.33 -2.06 -4.76
CA LEU A 125 16.45 -0.91 -5.64
C LEU A 125 17.84 -0.31 -5.49
N CYS A 126 18.60 -0.17 -6.58
CA CYS A 126 19.88 0.50 -6.54
C CYS A 126 19.63 2.02 -6.40
N LEU A 127 19.71 2.53 -5.18
CA LEU A 127 19.45 3.94 -4.86
C LEU A 127 20.42 4.91 -5.54
N LEU A 128 21.55 4.41 -6.07
CA LEU A 128 22.52 5.23 -6.81
C LEU A 128 21.95 5.88 -8.07
N TYR A 129 20.88 5.32 -8.63
CA TYR A 129 20.27 5.80 -9.87
C TYR A 129 18.88 6.41 -9.73
N THR A 130 18.24 6.30 -8.56
CA THR A 130 16.82 6.66 -8.40
C THR A 130 16.53 7.74 -7.37
N SER A 131 17.48 8.06 -6.49
CA SER A 131 17.34 9.14 -5.52
C SER A 131 18.69 9.80 -5.29
N PRO A 132 18.75 11.15 -5.27
CA PRO A 132 19.99 11.82 -4.89
C PRO A 132 20.34 11.43 -3.46
N SER A 133 21.58 10.98 -3.27
CA SER A 133 22.14 10.69 -1.96
C SER A 133 22.05 11.94 -1.06
N PRO A 134 21.89 11.79 0.26
CA PRO A 134 22.03 12.92 1.18
C PRO A 134 23.34 13.69 0.99
N ARG A 135 24.42 13.03 0.55
CA ARG A 135 25.70 13.66 0.18
C ARG A 135 25.60 14.52 -1.08
N ASP A 136 24.79 14.15 -2.04
CA ASP A 136 24.60 14.92 -3.27
C ASP A 136 23.85 16.23 -3.00
N ARG A 137 22.94 16.25 -2.02
CA ARG A 137 22.28 17.45 -1.55
C ARG A 137 23.24 18.42 -0.84
N GLN A 138 24.28 17.91 -0.18
CA GLN A 138 25.31 18.77 0.45
C GLN A 138 26.22 19.41 -0.59
N LYS A 139 26.60 18.69 -1.66
CA LYS A 139 27.42 19.24 -2.74
C LYS A 139 26.74 20.36 -3.50
N SER A 140 25.43 20.34 -3.67
CA SER A 140 24.68 21.40 -4.35
C SER A 140 24.50 22.68 -3.53
N ARG A 141 24.91 22.70 -2.26
CA ARG A 141 24.84 23.88 -1.36
C ARG A 141 26.18 24.57 -1.13
N MET A 142 27.27 24.09 -1.72
CA MET A 142 28.53 24.83 -1.68
C MET A 142 28.44 26.00 -2.67
N PRO A 143 28.57 27.26 -2.22
CA PRO A 143 28.71 28.37 -3.14
C PRO A 143 29.98 28.13 -3.96
N SER A 144 29.86 28.28 -5.28
CA SER A 144 31.04 28.38 -6.13
C SER A 144 31.82 29.58 -5.67
N SER A 145 32.91 29.38 -4.98
CA SER A 145 33.88 30.47 -4.74
C SER A 145 34.40 30.92 -6.09
N ALA A 146 34.11 32.19 -6.41
CA ALA A 146 34.68 32.89 -7.53
C ALA A 146 36.22 32.96 -7.41
#